data_8e148ffe6b827bd3c50e112613d29dcf
#
_entry.id   8e148ffe6b827bd3c50e112613d29dcf
#
_cell.length_a   1.000
_cell.length_b   1.000
_cell.length_c   1.000
_cell.angle_alpha   90.00
_cell.angle_beta   90.00
_cell.angle_gamma   90.00
#
_symmetry.space_group_name_H-M   'P 1'
#
loop_
_entity.id
_entity.type
_entity.pdbx_description
1 polymer ?
#
loop_
_entity_poly.entity_id
_entity_poly.type
_entity_poly.pdbx_seq_one_letter_code
_entity_poly.pdbx_strand_id
1 'polypeptide(L)'
;MRRLMVLLFLFGTPAAMSLAESTPASALLVLSKQDHTIAIVDPKDLHVVAKAPVGDDPHEVIASTDGKTAYVSNYGFGQFHTITMIDLIGQKRIGTIDLGALRGPHGLDFAGGKLWFTAEAAKAIGSYDPATEKIDRIIGIGQNRTHMLYVFPDAKRIVTTNVNSGTITVLDKTEGAAGAPQGPPPGMPPPPPAGALNRARGLPGPPGGDWNETAIPVGKGDEGFDVSPDGKDAWTANSWDGTISVVDLKAKTVTATIESQTQGANRLKFTPDGKHVLVSLLGGPDLVVLDAATRAVIKRLPIGHGAAGILMEPDGKRAFVACTPDNYVAVIDLMTLTMTGKIDAGGNPDGLAWAVQR
;
A
#
# COMPACT_ATOMS: atom_id res chain seq x y z
N MET A 1 75.45 12.33 33.44
CA MET A 1 74.52 12.08 32.33
C MET A 1 73.06 11.96 32.87
N ARG A 2 72.30 13.05 32.80
CA ARG A 2 70.87 13.07 33.25
C ARG A 2 69.99 12.77 32.05
N ARG A 3 69.22 11.69 32.07
CA ARG A 3 68.23 11.36 31.05
C ARG A 3 66.97 12.16 31.32
N LEU A 4 66.60 13.00 30.36
CA LEU A 4 65.34 13.74 30.33
C LEU A 4 64.24 12.79 29.79
N MET A 5 63.23 12.54 30.62
CA MET A 5 62.10 11.72 30.28
C MET A 5 60.97 12.67 29.79
N VAL A 6 60.66 12.67 28.47
CA VAL A 6 59.62 13.47 27.91
C VAL A 6 58.31 12.63 28.05
N LEU A 7 57.38 13.09 28.86
CA LEU A 7 56.02 12.55 28.95
C LEU A 7 55.16 13.16 27.83
N LEU A 8 54.78 12.34 26.84
CA LEU A 8 53.80 12.74 25.82
C LEU A 8 52.42 12.57 26.43
N PHE A 9 51.70 13.66 26.68
CA PHE A 9 50.26 13.66 26.98
C PHE A 9 49.50 13.56 25.69
N LEU A 10 48.90 12.41 25.39
CA LEU A 10 47.89 12.24 24.34
C LEU A 10 46.56 12.83 24.84
N PHE A 11 46.21 14.04 24.38
CA PHE A 11 44.87 14.57 24.52
C PHE A 11 43.95 13.84 23.55
N GLY A 12 43.21 12.86 24.03
CA GLY A 12 42.08 12.26 23.29
C GLY A 12 40.98 13.31 23.16
N THR A 13 40.70 13.74 21.93
CA THR A 13 39.50 14.54 21.64
C THR A 13 38.27 13.69 21.95
N PRO A 14 37.32 14.18 22.77
CA PRO A 14 36.08 13.47 22.99
C PRO A 14 35.34 13.38 21.64
N ALA A 15 35.05 12.16 21.15
CA ALA A 15 34.15 11.97 20.06
C ALA A 15 32.77 12.52 20.48
N ALA A 16 32.33 13.57 19.83
CA ALA A 16 30.97 14.09 20.00
C ALA A 16 30.02 12.95 19.64
N MET A 17 29.33 12.37 20.62
CA MET A 17 28.19 11.50 20.37
C MET A 17 27.12 12.38 19.71
N SER A 18 26.96 12.26 18.40
CA SER A 18 25.80 12.79 17.71
C SER A 18 24.58 12.12 18.37
N LEU A 19 23.75 12.89 19.04
CA LEU A 19 22.42 12.41 19.47
C LEU A 19 21.68 12.04 18.21
N ALA A 20 21.18 10.81 18.13
CA ALA A 20 20.31 10.39 17.03
C ALA A 20 19.11 11.34 16.98
N GLU A 21 18.82 11.85 15.80
CA GLU A 21 17.69 12.74 15.57
C GLU A 21 16.37 11.97 15.79
N SER A 22 15.40 12.59 16.45
CA SER A 22 14.11 11.96 16.71
C SER A 22 13.22 11.98 15.47
N THR A 23 12.43 10.94 15.29
CA THR A 23 11.42 10.88 14.21
C THR A 23 10.43 12.05 14.32
N PRO A 24 10.23 12.83 13.26
CA PRO A 24 9.24 13.92 13.25
C PRO A 24 7.82 13.42 13.54
N ALA A 25 6.99 14.28 14.13
CA ALA A 25 5.58 13.97 14.39
C ALA A 25 4.80 13.64 13.11
N SER A 26 5.22 14.21 11.97
CA SER A 26 4.78 13.79 10.64
C SER A 26 6.02 13.43 9.84
N ALA A 27 6.11 12.22 9.33
CA ALA A 27 7.27 11.72 8.61
C ALA A 27 6.86 11.10 7.27
N LEU A 28 7.66 11.35 6.24
CA LEU A 28 7.60 10.62 4.98
C LEU A 28 8.46 9.36 5.11
N LEU A 29 7.88 8.22 4.80
CA LEU A 29 8.57 6.92 4.75
C LEU A 29 8.88 6.58 3.31
N VAL A 30 10.12 6.19 3.02
CA VAL A 30 10.58 5.82 1.67
C VAL A 30 11.30 4.47 1.73
N LEU A 31 10.84 3.51 0.93
CA LEU A 31 11.56 2.24 0.79
C LEU A 31 12.68 2.36 -0.23
N SER A 32 13.83 1.79 0.07
CA SER A 32 14.92 1.54 -0.87
C SER A 32 15.02 0.03 -1.12
N LYS A 33 14.73 -0.38 -2.36
CA LYS A 33 14.83 -1.81 -2.75
C LYS A 33 16.26 -2.26 -2.82
N GLN A 34 17.15 -1.40 -3.30
CA GLN A 34 18.57 -1.74 -3.45
C GLN A 34 19.30 -1.85 -2.10
N ASP A 35 18.95 -0.95 -1.16
CA ASP A 35 19.64 -0.90 0.14
C ASP A 35 18.97 -1.77 1.21
N HIS A 36 17.80 -2.33 0.91
CA HIS A 36 16.94 -3.08 1.83
C HIS A 36 16.65 -2.27 3.11
N THR A 37 16.28 -1.00 2.93
CA THR A 37 16.01 -0.07 4.03
C THR A 37 14.70 0.67 3.85
N ILE A 38 14.17 1.16 4.97
CA ILE A 38 13.18 2.23 5.03
C ILE A 38 13.88 3.50 5.53
N ALA A 39 13.77 4.59 4.79
CA ALA A 39 14.19 5.91 5.21
C ALA A 39 13.04 6.65 5.88
N ILE A 40 13.32 7.33 6.99
CA ILE A 40 12.44 8.25 7.68
C ILE A 40 12.89 9.66 7.30
N VAL A 41 12.02 10.42 6.64
CA VAL A 41 12.35 11.74 6.08
C VAL A 41 11.52 12.81 6.78
N ASP A 42 12.19 13.91 7.21
CA ASP A 42 11.46 15.10 7.69
C ASP A 42 10.86 15.84 6.47
N PRO A 43 9.53 15.98 6.39
CA PRO A 43 8.90 16.63 5.25
C PRO A 43 9.11 18.15 5.19
N LYS A 44 9.65 18.78 6.25
CA LYS A 44 9.88 20.23 6.29
C LYS A 44 11.02 20.66 5.38
N ASP A 45 12.12 19.94 5.43
CA ASP A 45 13.35 20.23 4.69
C ASP A 45 13.83 19.07 3.82
N LEU A 46 13.08 17.93 3.84
CA LEU A 46 13.28 16.75 3.01
C LEU A 46 14.58 15.97 3.32
N HIS A 47 15.18 16.18 4.49
CA HIS A 47 16.35 15.39 4.87
C HIS A 47 15.98 14.02 5.46
N VAL A 48 16.86 13.05 5.31
CA VAL A 48 16.72 11.72 5.90
C VAL A 48 17.17 11.76 7.34
N VAL A 49 16.22 11.60 8.27
CA VAL A 49 16.46 11.56 9.73
C VAL A 49 17.13 10.25 10.14
N ALA A 50 16.66 9.14 9.59
CA ALA A 50 17.15 7.80 9.90
C ALA A 50 16.87 6.81 8.78
N LYS A 51 17.61 5.69 8.77
CA LYS A 51 17.32 4.52 7.96
C LYS A 51 17.28 3.28 8.87
N ALA A 52 16.30 2.40 8.65
CA ALA A 52 16.21 1.13 9.35
C ALA A 52 16.23 -0.04 8.34
N PRO A 53 16.86 -1.19 8.68
CA PRO A 53 16.87 -2.35 7.80
C PRO A 53 15.47 -2.98 7.69
N VAL A 54 15.10 -3.41 6.49
CA VAL A 54 13.89 -4.18 6.20
C VAL A 54 14.26 -5.56 5.64
N GLY A 55 13.26 -6.32 5.18
CA GLY A 55 13.52 -7.59 4.48
C GLY A 55 13.94 -7.39 3.02
N ASP A 56 14.17 -8.51 2.33
CA ASP A 56 14.51 -8.52 0.92
C ASP A 56 13.32 -8.10 0.05
N ASP A 57 13.61 -7.42 -1.07
CA ASP A 57 12.63 -6.86 -2.01
C ASP A 57 11.47 -6.12 -1.31
N PRO A 58 11.77 -5.07 -0.51
CA PRO A 58 10.74 -4.26 0.13
C PRO A 58 9.94 -3.52 -0.97
N HIS A 59 8.61 -3.64 -0.92
CA HIS A 59 7.77 -3.20 -2.05
C HIS A 59 6.74 -2.14 -1.67
N GLU A 60 5.88 -2.42 -0.69
CA GLU A 60 4.93 -1.45 -0.17
C GLU A 60 5.15 -1.20 1.32
N VAL A 61 4.75 -0.03 1.78
CA VAL A 61 4.82 0.39 3.18
C VAL A 61 3.56 1.09 3.61
N ILE A 62 3.13 0.83 4.85
CA ILE A 62 2.04 1.55 5.51
C ILE A 62 2.39 1.79 6.99
N ALA A 63 1.95 2.90 7.56
CA ALA A 63 2.07 3.14 8.99
C ALA A 63 0.79 2.77 9.74
N SER A 64 0.93 2.37 11.00
CA SER A 64 -0.19 2.22 11.94
C SER A 64 -0.90 3.56 12.15
N THR A 65 -2.17 3.52 12.57
CA THR A 65 -2.98 4.74 12.77
C THR A 65 -2.38 5.72 13.80
N ASP A 66 -1.60 5.22 14.77
CA ASP A 66 -0.91 6.05 15.76
C ASP A 66 0.46 6.56 15.26
N GLY A 67 0.88 6.19 14.05
CA GLY A 67 2.12 6.62 13.43
C GLY A 67 3.40 6.08 14.08
N LYS A 68 3.32 5.05 14.93
CA LYS A 68 4.48 4.53 15.67
C LYS A 68 5.11 3.30 15.06
N THR A 69 4.36 2.53 14.27
CA THR A 69 4.84 1.31 13.62
C THR A 69 4.64 1.42 12.13
N ALA A 70 5.67 1.05 11.34
CA ALA A 70 5.52 0.83 9.90
C ALA A 70 5.58 -0.68 9.59
N TYR A 71 4.81 -1.07 8.57
CA TYR A 71 4.75 -2.41 8.02
C TYR A 71 5.23 -2.37 6.59
N VAL A 72 6.16 -3.25 6.24
CA VAL A 72 6.78 -3.30 4.91
C VAL A 72 6.58 -4.69 4.31
N SER A 73 5.93 -4.79 3.16
CA SER A 73 5.80 -6.04 2.43
C SER A 73 7.12 -6.42 1.78
N ASN A 74 7.54 -7.68 1.96
CA ASN A 74 8.69 -8.27 1.27
C ASN A 74 8.13 -9.18 0.17
N TYR A 75 8.19 -8.72 -1.10
CA TYR A 75 7.38 -9.28 -2.17
C TYR A 75 8.03 -10.46 -2.88
N GLY A 76 9.29 -10.33 -3.31
CA GLY A 76 10.06 -11.37 -3.99
C GLY A 76 9.39 -11.90 -5.24
N PHE A 77 8.73 -11.04 -6.02
CA PHE A 77 7.96 -11.45 -7.21
C PHE A 77 6.97 -12.59 -6.93
N GLY A 78 6.26 -12.50 -5.79
CA GLY A 78 5.29 -13.50 -5.38
C GLY A 78 5.87 -14.72 -4.64
N GLN A 79 7.16 -14.76 -4.36
CA GLN A 79 7.81 -15.90 -3.71
C GLN A 79 7.94 -15.76 -2.20
N PHE A 80 8.12 -14.53 -1.70
CA PHE A 80 8.27 -14.27 -0.28
C PHE A 80 6.92 -14.29 0.44
N HIS A 81 6.97 -14.37 1.77
CA HIS A 81 5.79 -14.52 2.61
C HIS A 81 5.92 -13.77 3.93
N THR A 82 6.65 -12.65 3.94
CA THR A 82 6.92 -11.91 5.16
C THR A 82 6.55 -10.43 5.06
N ILE A 83 6.18 -9.83 6.19
CA ILE A 83 6.02 -8.39 6.37
C ILE A 83 6.96 -7.97 7.51
N THR A 84 7.82 -7.00 7.24
CA THR A 84 8.74 -6.44 8.25
C THR A 84 8.03 -5.38 9.07
N MET A 85 8.26 -5.37 10.39
CA MET A 85 7.76 -4.36 11.33
C MET A 85 8.89 -3.44 11.78
N ILE A 86 8.64 -2.13 11.73
CA ILE A 86 9.58 -1.07 12.10
C ILE A 86 8.99 -0.22 13.22
N ASP A 87 9.71 -0.08 14.31
CA ASP A 87 9.46 0.93 15.34
C ASP A 87 9.94 2.28 14.80
N LEU A 88 9.02 3.17 14.48
CA LEU A 88 9.35 4.49 13.95
C LEU A 88 9.89 5.44 15.01
N ILE A 89 9.58 5.22 16.30
CA ILE A 89 10.13 6.02 17.40
C ILE A 89 11.56 5.62 17.70
N GLY A 90 11.80 4.31 17.83
CA GLY A 90 13.13 3.74 18.05
C GLY A 90 13.96 3.62 16.77
N GLN A 91 13.39 3.94 15.59
CA GLN A 91 14.04 3.93 14.28
C GLN A 91 14.74 2.60 13.96
N LYS A 92 14.07 1.50 14.25
CA LYS A 92 14.64 0.15 14.13
C LYS A 92 13.61 -0.90 13.76
N ARG A 93 14.09 -1.98 13.14
CA ARG A 93 13.29 -3.20 12.96
C ARG A 93 12.98 -3.83 14.32
N ILE A 94 11.71 -4.19 14.54
CA ILE A 94 11.22 -4.82 15.76
C ILE A 94 10.73 -6.25 15.55
N GLY A 95 10.48 -6.66 14.31
CA GLY A 95 10.00 -8.01 14.05
C GLY A 95 9.70 -8.28 12.58
N THR A 96 9.14 -9.46 12.37
CA THR A 96 8.66 -9.93 11.07
C THR A 96 7.41 -10.77 11.29
N ILE A 97 6.38 -10.48 10.50
CA ILE A 97 5.18 -11.30 10.43
C ILE A 97 5.43 -12.35 9.35
N ASP A 98 5.38 -13.63 9.73
CA ASP A 98 5.41 -14.75 8.79
C ASP A 98 3.97 -15.06 8.34
N LEU A 99 3.72 -14.95 7.05
CA LEU A 99 2.41 -15.19 6.43
C LEU A 99 2.22 -16.64 5.99
N GLY A 100 3.24 -17.48 6.12
CA GLY A 100 3.21 -18.90 5.78
C GLY A 100 2.86 -19.14 4.31
N ALA A 101 1.71 -19.74 4.03
CA ALA A 101 1.25 -20.04 2.68
C ALA A 101 0.73 -18.82 1.90
N LEU A 102 0.51 -17.70 2.55
CA LEU A 102 0.06 -16.45 1.91
C LEU A 102 1.24 -15.72 1.28
N ARG A 103 1.70 -16.22 0.14
CA ARG A 103 2.87 -15.72 -0.56
C ARG A 103 2.57 -14.50 -1.43
N GLY A 104 3.61 -13.69 -1.64
CA GLY A 104 3.56 -12.49 -2.45
C GLY A 104 2.78 -11.37 -1.79
N PRO A 105 3.10 -11.00 -0.51
CA PRO A 105 2.48 -9.82 0.09
C PRO A 105 2.87 -8.59 -0.73
N HIS A 106 1.87 -7.85 -1.22
CA HIS A 106 2.11 -6.68 -2.05
C HIS A 106 1.40 -5.45 -1.47
N GLY A 107 0.16 -5.18 -1.88
CA GLY A 107 -0.61 -4.05 -1.39
C GLY A 107 -0.85 -4.13 0.12
N LEU A 108 -0.69 -3.00 0.81
CA LEU A 108 -0.91 -2.85 2.25
C LEU A 108 -1.89 -1.72 2.53
N ASP A 109 -2.71 -1.90 3.55
CA ASP A 109 -3.54 -0.85 4.12
C ASP A 109 -3.70 -1.06 5.63
N PHE A 110 -4.01 0.02 6.37
CA PHE A 110 -4.21 -0.05 7.82
C PHE A 110 -5.54 0.58 8.21
N ALA A 111 -6.53 -0.25 8.46
CA ALA A 111 -7.89 0.17 8.78
C ALA A 111 -8.52 -0.69 9.87
N GLY A 112 -9.39 -0.08 10.69
CA GLY A 112 -10.06 -0.78 11.79
C GLY A 112 -9.10 -1.35 12.85
N GLY A 113 -7.93 -0.73 13.04
CA GLY A 113 -6.89 -1.18 13.96
C GLY A 113 -6.09 -2.39 13.49
N LYS A 114 -6.21 -2.78 12.22
CA LYS A 114 -5.58 -3.97 11.63
C LYS A 114 -4.76 -3.61 10.40
N LEU A 115 -3.67 -4.36 10.21
CA LEU A 115 -2.94 -4.38 8.95
C LEU A 115 -3.66 -5.29 7.98
N TRP A 116 -4.02 -4.79 6.81
CA TRP A 116 -4.55 -5.56 5.68
C TRP A 116 -3.48 -5.70 4.60
N PHE A 117 -3.47 -6.84 3.93
CA PHE A 117 -2.49 -7.13 2.89
C PHE A 117 -3.07 -8.00 1.79
N THR A 118 -2.57 -7.82 0.58
CA THR A 118 -2.78 -8.79 -0.51
C THR A 118 -1.74 -9.90 -0.44
N ALA A 119 -2.09 -11.09 -0.92
CA ALA A 119 -1.19 -12.22 -1.10
C ALA A 119 -1.37 -12.74 -2.53
N GLU A 120 -0.61 -12.16 -3.48
CA GLU A 120 -0.81 -12.36 -4.92
C GLU A 120 -0.78 -13.81 -5.36
N ALA A 121 0.24 -14.56 -4.92
CA ALA A 121 0.41 -15.96 -5.30
C ALA A 121 -0.67 -16.87 -4.68
N ALA A 122 -1.23 -16.48 -3.53
CA ALA A 122 -2.31 -17.18 -2.87
C ALA A 122 -3.70 -16.76 -3.38
N LYS A 123 -3.80 -15.73 -4.23
CA LYS A 123 -5.07 -15.16 -4.74
C LYS A 123 -6.03 -14.79 -3.60
N ALA A 124 -5.50 -14.16 -2.57
CA ALA A 124 -6.19 -13.86 -1.33
C ALA A 124 -5.79 -12.49 -0.78
N ILE A 125 -6.60 -11.99 0.14
CA ILE A 125 -6.22 -10.93 1.06
C ILE A 125 -6.24 -11.47 2.48
N GLY A 126 -5.48 -10.85 3.37
CA GLY A 126 -5.49 -11.18 4.78
C GLY A 126 -5.50 -9.94 5.66
N SER A 127 -5.80 -10.14 6.95
CA SER A 127 -5.56 -9.13 7.97
C SER A 127 -4.77 -9.69 9.13
N TYR A 128 -3.89 -8.85 9.66
CA TYR A 128 -3.11 -9.11 10.88
C TYR A 128 -3.56 -8.15 11.96
N ASP A 129 -3.81 -8.69 13.14
CA ASP A 129 -4.19 -7.92 14.32
C ASP A 129 -2.96 -7.68 15.20
N PRO A 130 -2.45 -6.43 15.28
CA PRO A 130 -1.28 -6.13 16.11
C PRO A 130 -1.50 -6.35 17.62
N ALA A 131 -2.74 -6.29 18.09
CA ALA A 131 -3.04 -6.47 19.52
C ALA A 131 -2.93 -7.94 19.96
N THR A 132 -3.20 -8.87 19.05
CA THR A 132 -3.10 -10.32 19.32
C THR A 132 -1.91 -10.97 18.65
N GLU A 133 -1.19 -10.23 17.78
CA GLU A 133 -0.05 -10.70 16.97
C GLU A 133 -0.41 -11.90 16.08
N LYS A 134 -1.62 -11.90 15.50
CA LYS A 134 -2.11 -13.03 14.69
C LYS A 134 -2.72 -12.55 13.37
N ILE A 135 -2.61 -13.42 12.36
CA ILE A 135 -3.50 -13.36 11.19
C ILE A 135 -4.90 -13.75 11.68
N ASP A 136 -5.83 -12.81 11.63
CA ASP A 136 -7.19 -13.01 12.14
C ASP A 136 -8.21 -13.26 11.02
N ARG A 137 -7.83 -12.96 9.77
CA ARG A 137 -8.70 -13.17 8.62
C ARG A 137 -7.91 -13.51 7.36
N ILE A 138 -8.48 -14.40 6.55
CA ILE A 138 -8.04 -14.71 5.20
C ILE A 138 -9.30 -14.78 4.33
N ILE A 139 -9.31 -14.05 3.21
CA ILE A 139 -10.40 -14.04 2.23
C ILE A 139 -9.80 -14.43 0.89
N GLY A 140 -10.27 -15.55 0.31
CA GLY A 140 -9.90 -15.96 -1.03
C GLY A 140 -10.59 -15.07 -2.05
N ILE A 141 -9.83 -14.45 -2.95
CA ILE A 141 -10.37 -13.59 -4.03
C ILE A 141 -10.57 -14.39 -5.32
N GLY A 142 -9.83 -15.49 -5.48
CA GLY A 142 -9.92 -16.33 -6.69
C GLY A 142 -9.39 -15.69 -7.97
N GLN A 143 -9.01 -14.41 -7.94
CA GLN A 143 -8.50 -13.67 -9.07
C GLN A 143 -6.98 -13.81 -9.22
N ASN A 144 -6.45 -13.59 -10.42
CA ASN A 144 -5.03 -13.72 -10.70
C ASN A 144 -4.31 -12.39 -10.42
N ARG A 145 -3.25 -12.47 -9.60
CA ARG A 145 -2.43 -11.34 -9.20
C ARG A 145 -3.26 -10.25 -8.52
N THR A 146 -3.90 -10.61 -7.38
CA THR A 146 -4.57 -9.66 -6.48
C THR A 146 -3.50 -8.76 -5.88
N HIS A 147 -3.41 -7.52 -6.37
CA HIS A 147 -2.23 -6.67 -6.29
C HIS A 147 -2.33 -5.58 -5.23
N MET A 148 -3.15 -4.58 -5.47
CA MET A 148 -3.37 -3.51 -4.51
C MET A 148 -4.70 -3.70 -3.79
N LEU A 149 -4.82 -3.10 -2.60
CA LEU A 149 -6.10 -3.04 -1.89
C LEU A 149 -6.31 -1.67 -1.27
N TYR A 150 -7.57 -1.33 -1.08
CA TYR A 150 -8.04 -0.20 -0.29
C TYR A 150 -9.12 -0.70 0.66
N VAL A 151 -8.94 -0.45 1.96
CA VAL A 151 -9.92 -0.82 3.00
C VAL A 151 -10.60 0.45 3.48
N PHE A 152 -11.92 0.51 3.38
CA PHE A 152 -12.68 1.66 3.88
C PHE A 152 -12.46 1.82 5.40
N PRO A 153 -12.48 3.05 5.94
CA PRO A 153 -12.14 3.32 7.33
C PRO A 153 -12.97 2.52 8.37
N ASP A 154 -14.21 2.18 8.03
CA ASP A 154 -15.09 1.34 8.86
C ASP A 154 -14.83 -0.16 8.71
N ALA A 155 -13.88 -0.55 7.86
CA ALA A 155 -13.54 -1.93 7.51
C ALA A 155 -14.75 -2.78 7.09
N LYS A 156 -15.76 -2.17 6.45
CA LYS A 156 -16.96 -2.86 5.92
C LYS A 156 -16.92 -3.06 4.42
N ARG A 157 -16.04 -2.34 3.71
CA ARG A 157 -15.81 -2.51 2.27
C ARG A 157 -14.32 -2.57 2.00
N ILE A 158 -13.94 -3.43 1.07
CA ILE A 158 -12.57 -3.55 0.56
C ILE A 158 -12.64 -3.55 -0.97
N VAL A 159 -11.70 -2.87 -1.61
CA VAL A 159 -11.52 -2.88 -3.06
C VAL A 159 -10.15 -3.41 -3.38
N THR A 160 -10.03 -4.30 -4.37
CA THR A 160 -8.72 -4.81 -4.85
C THR A 160 -8.61 -4.71 -6.35
N THR A 161 -7.39 -4.54 -6.86
CA THR A 161 -7.07 -4.77 -8.27
C THR A 161 -6.53 -6.18 -8.48
N ASN A 162 -6.76 -6.76 -9.66
CA ASN A 162 -6.35 -8.12 -10.00
C ASN A 162 -5.75 -8.14 -11.41
N VAL A 163 -4.48 -7.75 -11.49
CA VAL A 163 -3.74 -7.36 -12.70
C VAL A 163 -3.88 -8.34 -13.86
N ASN A 164 -3.70 -9.64 -13.58
CA ASN A 164 -3.75 -10.67 -14.63
C ASN A 164 -5.18 -11.14 -14.93
N SER A 165 -6.16 -10.76 -14.12
CA SER A 165 -7.58 -11.02 -14.40
C SER A 165 -8.26 -9.85 -15.12
N GLY A 166 -7.69 -8.64 -15.08
CA GLY A 166 -8.32 -7.43 -15.62
C GLY A 166 -9.63 -7.13 -14.87
N THR A 167 -9.60 -7.17 -13.53
CA THR A 167 -10.79 -6.96 -12.71
C THR A 167 -10.48 -6.15 -11.47
N ILE A 168 -11.40 -5.28 -11.08
CA ILE A 168 -11.51 -4.78 -9.71
C ILE A 168 -12.46 -5.70 -8.95
N THR A 169 -12.09 -6.12 -7.74
CA THR A 169 -12.99 -6.82 -6.84
C THR A 169 -13.45 -5.89 -5.72
N VAL A 170 -14.77 -5.80 -5.53
CA VAL A 170 -15.41 -5.11 -4.41
C VAL A 170 -15.95 -6.16 -3.44
N LEU A 171 -15.48 -6.10 -2.20
CA LEU A 171 -15.96 -6.92 -1.10
C LEU A 171 -16.77 -6.06 -0.14
N ASP A 172 -18.02 -6.44 0.10
CA ASP A 172 -18.88 -5.83 1.11
C ASP A 172 -19.10 -6.80 2.26
N LYS A 173 -18.83 -6.37 3.48
CA LYS A 173 -19.06 -7.17 4.68
C LYS A 173 -20.56 -7.36 4.90
N THR A 174 -20.99 -8.60 4.98
CA THR A 174 -22.38 -8.89 5.33
C THR A 174 -22.59 -8.58 6.81
N GLU A 175 -23.62 -7.80 7.13
CA GLU A 175 -24.11 -7.73 8.51
C GLU A 175 -24.67 -9.11 8.83
N GLY A 176 -24.04 -9.81 9.80
CA GLY A 176 -24.36 -11.19 10.08
C GLY A 176 -25.84 -11.41 10.37
N ALA A 177 -26.60 -11.74 9.36
CA ALA A 177 -27.71 -12.63 9.60
C ALA A 177 -27.09 -13.95 10.02
N ALA A 178 -27.26 -14.32 11.28
CA ALA A 178 -27.05 -15.69 11.69
C ALA A 178 -27.74 -16.56 10.63
N GLY A 179 -26.91 -17.24 9.80
CA GLY A 179 -27.41 -17.86 8.57
C GLY A 179 -28.63 -18.70 8.84
N ALA A 180 -29.78 -18.24 8.39
CA ALA A 180 -30.86 -19.16 8.13
C ALA A 180 -30.30 -20.19 7.12
N PRO A 181 -30.36 -21.49 7.40
CA PRO A 181 -29.90 -22.50 6.47
C PRO A 181 -30.64 -22.25 5.17
N GLN A 182 -29.91 -21.90 4.09
CA GLN A 182 -30.51 -21.93 2.76
C GLN A 182 -30.97 -23.38 2.54
N GLY A 183 -32.26 -23.56 2.31
CA GLY A 183 -32.79 -24.88 1.98
C GLY A 183 -32.04 -25.46 0.79
N PRO A 184 -31.98 -26.78 0.64
CA PRO A 184 -31.28 -27.39 -0.48
C PRO A 184 -31.79 -26.82 -1.81
N PRO A 185 -30.91 -26.64 -2.82
CA PRO A 185 -31.32 -26.21 -4.15
C PRO A 185 -32.45 -27.11 -4.71
N PRO A 186 -33.32 -26.57 -5.54
CA PRO A 186 -34.39 -27.37 -6.19
C PRO A 186 -33.79 -28.59 -6.89
N GLY A 187 -34.30 -29.80 -6.53
CA GLY A 187 -33.82 -31.06 -7.09
C GLY A 187 -32.87 -31.90 -6.24
N MET A 188 -32.44 -31.40 -5.07
CA MET A 188 -31.72 -32.22 -4.11
C MET A 188 -32.68 -33.09 -3.25
N PRO A 189 -32.27 -34.32 -2.86
CA PRO A 189 -33.06 -35.14 -1.98
C PRO A 189 -33.27 -34.43 -0.63
N PRO A 190 -34.41 -34.70 0.07
CA PRO A 190 -34.67 -34.09 1.36
C PRO A 190 -33.57 -34.38 2.35
N PRO A 191 -33.22 -33.39 3.22
CA PRO A 191 -32.17 -33.58 4.21
C PRO A 191 -32.51 -34.75 5.19
N PRO A 192 -31.50 -35.44 5.73
CA PRO A 192 -31.70 -36.51 6.67
C PRO A 192 -32.47 -36.02 7.92
N PRO A 193 -33.21 -36.91 8.60
CA PRO A 193 -34.09 -36.55 9.71
C PRO A 193 -33.37 -35.74 10.81
N ALA A 194 -34.11 -34.82 11.43
CA ALA A 194 -33.63 -33.72 12.27
C ALA A 194 -32.63 -34.10 13.41
N GLY A 195 -32.53 -35.37 13.78
CA GLY A 195 -31.56 -35.84 14.78
C GLY A 195 -30.10 -35.86 14.31
N ALA A 196 -29.86 -35.95 12.99
CA ALA A 196 -28.48 -35.94 12.42
C ALA A 196 -27.95 -34.50 12.17
N LEU A 197 -28.86 -33.51 12.04
CA LEU A 197 -28.53 -32.13 11.75
C LEU A 197 -28.30 -31.25 12.99
N ASN A 198 -28.68 -31.75 14.19
CA ASN A 198 -28.52 -30.95 15.43
C ASN A 198 -27.07 -30.70 15.82
N ARG A 199 -26.09 -31.38 15.25
CA ARG A 199 -24.67 -31.07 15.43
C ARG A 199 -24.17 -29.94 14.52
N ALA A 200 -24.79 -29.71 13.38
CA ALA A 200 -24.40 -28.64 12.44
C ALA A 200 -25.09 -27.30 12.75
N ARG A 201 -26.20 -27.31 13.47
CA ARG A 201 -26.97 -26.11 13.85
C ARG A 201 -26.35 -25.22 14.91
N GLY A 202 -25.26 -25.62 15.52
CA GLY A 202 -24.59 -24.89 16.60
C GLY A 202 -23.20 -24.38 16.27
N LEU A 203 -22.73 -24.53 15.03
CA LEU A 203 -21.46 -23.93 14.64
C LEU A 203 -21.70 -22.45 14.44
N PRO A 204 -21.00 -21.55 15.18
CA PRO A 204 -21.02 -20.14 14.88
C PRO A 204 -20.52 -19.95 13.44
N GLY A 205 -21.16 -19.06 12.71
CA GLY A 205 -20.62 -18.60 11.43
C GLY A 205 -19.19 -18.09 11.61
N PRO A 206 -18.43 -17.89 10.51
CA PRO A 206 -17.07 -17.43 10.62
C PRO A 206 -17.01 -16.17 11.48
N PRO A 207 -16.05 -16.08 12.43
CA PRO A 207 -15.94 -14.92 13.30
C PRO A 207 -15.85 -13.63 12.48
N GLY A 208 -16.73 -12.66 12.76
CA GLY A 208 -16.72 -11.35 12.12
C GLY A 208 -17.51 -11.22 10.81
N GLY A 209 -18.46 -12.13 10.53
CA GLY A 209 -19.34 -12.06 9.34
C GLY A 209 -18.68 -12.61 8.07
N ASP A 210 -19.47 -12.70 7.01
CA ASP A 210 -19.04 -13.12 5.68
C ASP A 210 -18.86 -11.91 4.76
N TRP A 211 -18.34 -12.10 3.55
CA TRP A 211 -18.11 -11.07 2.57
C TRP A 211 -18.80 -11.40 1.25
N ASN A 212 -19.54 -10.41 0.72
CA ASN A 212 -20.09 -10.49 -0.63
C ASN A 212 -19.03 -9.97 -1.60
N GLU A 213 -18.57 -10.81 -2.48
CA GLU A 213 -17.57 -10.50 -3.49
C GLU A 213 -18.22 -10.20 -4.83
N THR A 214 -17.76 -9.15 -5.49
CA THR A 214 -18.15 -8.80 -6.86
C THR A 214 -16.91 -8.45 -7.67
N ALA A 215 -16.55 -9.29 -8.65
CA ALA A 215 -15.49 -9.00 -9.61
C ALA A 215 -16.08 -8.20 -10.79
N ILE A 216 -15.49 -7.05 -11.09
CA ILE A 216 -15.92 -6.10 -12.11
C ILE A 216 -14.84 -6.07 -13.19
N PRO A 217 -15.13 -6.50 -14.43
CA PRO A 217 -14.16 -6.42 -15.52
C PRO A 217 -13.77 -4.97 -15.82
N VAL A 218 -12.47 -4.72 -15.96
CA VAL A 218 -11.85 -3.45 -16.34
C VAL A 218 -10.88 -3.67 -17.50
N GLY A 219 -10.06 -2.68 -17.85
CA GLY A 219 -9.00 -2.87 -18.84
C GLY A 219 -7.89 -3.79 -18.36
N LYS A 220 -6.98 -4.16 -19.25
CA LYS A 220 -5.92 -5.13 -18.96
C LYS A 220 -4.76 -4.49 -18.20
N GLY A 221 -4.25 -5.22 -17.20
CA GLY A 221 -3.13 -4.77 -16.42
C GLY A 221 -3.51 -3.68 -15.42
N ASP A 222 -4.64 -3.84 -14.72
CA ASP A 222 -5.14 -2.93 -13.68
C ASP A 222 -4.20 -2.91 -12.45
N GLU A 223 -3.04 -2.28 -12.62
CA GLU A 223 -1.92 -2.26 -11.68
C GLU A 223 -2.20 -1.33 -10.50
N GLY A 224 -2.21 -0.02 -10.75
CA GLY A 224 -2.45 0.99 -9.74
C GLY A 224 -3.88 1.50 -9.73
N PHE A 225 -4.43 1.73 -8.56
CA PHE A 225 -5.75 2.30 -8.40
C PHE A 225 -5.83 3.22 -7.18
N ASP A 226 -6.88 4.00 -7.13
CA ASP A 226 -7.28 4.73 -5.93
C ASP A 226 -8.80 4.88 -5.87
N VAL A 227 -9.31 5.13 -4.65
CA VAL A 227 -10.70 5.46 -4.41
C VAL A 227 -10.83 6.99 -4.34
N SER A 228 -11.84 7.54 -5.01
CA SER A 228 -12.11 8.98 -4.97
C SER A 228 -12.30 9.46 -3.52
N PRO A 229 -11.90 10.69 -3.17
CA PRO A 229 -12.01 11.19 -1.79
C PRO A 229 -13.41 11.17 -1.19
N ASP A 230 -14.45 11.18 -2.04
CA ASP A 230 -15.85 11.05 -1.60
C ASP A 230 -16.31 9.57 -1.47
N GLY A 231 -15.42 8.61 -1.77
CA GLY A 231 -15.66 7.18 -1.63
C GLY A 231 -16.61 6.56 -2.65
N LYS A 232 -16.97 7.28 -3.73
CA LYS A 232 -17.98 6.79 -4.69
C LYS A 232 -17.39 5.97 -5.83
N ASP A 233 -16.24 6.40 -6.34
CA ASP A 233 -15.60 5.79 -7.51
C ASP A 233 -14.25 5.19 -7.15
N ALA A 234 -13.89 4.09 -7.80
CA ALA A 234 -12.52 3.63 -7.91
C ALA A 234 -12.03 3.86 -9.34
N TRP A 235 -10.86 4.48 -9.46
CA TRP A 235 -10.18 4.64 -10.75
C TRP A 235 -8.98 3.71 -10.80
N THR A 236 -8.86 2.93 -11.87
CA THR A 236 -7.70 2.05 -12.06
C THR A 236 -7.01 2.31 -13.39
N ALA A 237 -5.69 2.34 -13.34
CA ALA A 237 -4.84 2.48 -14.51
C ALA A 237 -4.56 1.10 -15.12
N ASN A 238 -5.02 0.90 -16.35
CA ASN A 238 -4.88 -0.33 -17.11
C ASN A 238 -3.55 -0.30 -17.86
N SER A 239 -2.50 -0.76 -17.22
CA SER A 239 -1.10 -0.62 -17.64
C SER A 239 -0.81 -1.14 -19.05
N TRP A 240 -1.47 -2.25 -19.45
CA TRP A 240 -1.25 -2.84 -20.76
C TRP A 240 -2.04 -2.15 -21.87
N ASP A 241 -3.28 -1.74 -21.56
CA ASP A 241 -4.14 -1.06 -22.53
C ASP A 241 -3.81 0.45 -22.64
N GLY A 242 -3.19 1.04 -21.61
CA GLY A 242 -2.90 2.47 -21.55
C GLY A 242 -4.13 3.33 -21.30
N THR A 243 -5.17 2.75 -20.74
CA THR A 243 -6.44 3.40 -20.40
C THR A 243 -6.63 3.50 -18.89
N ILE A 244 -7.65 4.23 -18.46
CA ILE A 244 -8.09 4.28 -17.06
C ILE A 244 -9.57 3.88 -17.02
N SER A 245 -9.92 2.91 -16.20
CA SER A 245 -11.31 2.54 -15.93
C SER A 245 -11.83 3.28 -14.70
N VAL A 246 -13.05 3.81 -14.79
CA VAL A 246 -13.78 4.44 -13.68
C VAL A 246 -14.91 3.51 -13.27
N VAL A 247 -14.91 3.09 -12.02
CA VAL A 247 -15.87 2.12 -11.47
C VAL A 247 -16.71 2.80 -10.39
N ASP A 248 -18.04 2.84 -10.57
CA ASP A 248 -18.97 3.20 -9.52
C ASP A 248 -19.03 2.07 -8.48
N LEU A 249 -18.60 2.36 -7.26
CA LEU A 249 -18.51 1.37 -6.19
C LEU A 249 -19.86 0.97 -5.58
N LYS A 250 -20.90 1.77 -5.78
CA LYS A 250 -22.26 1.44 -5.35
C LYS A 250 -22.97 0.58 -6.39
N ALA A 251 -22.93 0.99 -7.64
CA ALA A 251 -23.53 0.24 -8.77
C ALA A 251 -22.69 -0.99 -9.13
N LYS A 252 -21.40 -1.01 -8.77
CA LYS A 252 -20.43 -2.06 -9.11
C LYS A 252 -20.30 -2.28 -10.62
N THR A 253 -20.18 -1.18 -11.34
CA THR A 253 -20.07 -1.17 -12.80
C THR A 253 -19.05 -0.14 -13.27
N VAL A 254 -18.40 -0.41 -14.41
CA VAL A 254 -17.56 0.58 -15.09
C VAL A 254 -18.49 1.65 -15.71
N THR A 255 -18.25 2.90 -15.34
CA THR A 255 -18.99 4.07 -15.83
C THR A 255 -18.28 4.80 -16.96
N ALA A 256 -16.97 4.62 -17.07
CA ALA A 256 -16.15 5.18 -18.16
C ALA A 256 -14.83 4.43 -18.33
N THR A 257 -14.34 4.46 -19.56
CA THR A 257 -12.95 4.13 -19.91
C THR A 257 -12.34 5.36 -20.55
N ILE A 258 -11.20 5.82 -20.02
CA ILE A 258 -10.51 7.05 -20.42
C ILE A 258 -9.31 6.65 -21.27
N GLU A 259 -9.23 7.14 -22.51
CA GLU A 259 -8.05 6.99 -23.39
C GLU A 259 -6.95 7.94 -22.95
N SER A 260 -6.12 7.51 -22.00
CA SER A 260 -5.12 8.35 -21.32
C SER A 260 -3.70 8.21 -21.86
N GLN A 261 -3.45 7.21 -22.71
CA GLN A 261 -2.12 6.87 -23.23
C GLN A 261 -1.11 6.68 -22.07
N THR A 262 -1.49 5.85 -21.09
CA THR A 262 -0.72 5.56 -19.88
C THR A 262 -0.20 4.12 -19.87
N GLN A 263 0.29 3.62 -21.01
CA GLN A 263 0.97 2.32 -21.08
C GLN A 263 2.12 2.29 -20.09
N GLY A 264 2.23 1.17 -19.36
CA GLY A 264 3.22 1.03 -18.29
C GLY A 264 2.87 1.81 -17.02
N ALA A 265 1.61 2.22 -16.83
CA ALA A 265 1.15 2.80 -15.57
C ALA A 265 1.42 1.86 -14.40
N ASN A 266 1.92 2.41 -13.29
CA ASN A 266 2.21 1.63 -12.08
C ASN A 266 1.31 2.03 -10.91
N ARG A 267 1.20 3.32 -10.60
CA ARG A 267 0.30 3.81 -9.55
C ARG A 267 -0.62 4.91 -10.09
N LEU A 268 -1.78 5.00 -9.47
CA LEU A 268 -2.76 6.06 -9.69
C LEU A 268 -3.19 6.58 -8.32
N LYS A 269 -3.21 7.92 -8.14
CA LYS A 269 -3.64 8.56 -6.89
C LYS A 269 -4.44 9.82 -7.15
N PHE A 270 -5.54 9.99 -6.41
CA PHE A 270 -6.25 11.26 -6.34
C PHE A 270 -5.50 12.28 -5.49
N THR A 271 -5.58 13.56 -5.86
CA THR A 271 -5.24 14.63 -4.92
C THR A 271 -6.26 14.69 -3.78
N PRO A 272 -5.88 15.11 -2.55
CA PRO A 272 -6.79 15.14 -1.41
C PRO A 272 -8.06 15.97 -1.62
N ASP A 273 -8.00 17.00 -2.48
CA ASP A 273 -9.16 17.82 -2.86
C ASP A 273 -10.04 17.19 -3.96
N GLY A 274 -9.64 16.04 -4.48
CA GLY A 274 -10.35 15.28 -5.51
C GLY A 274 -10.33 15.91 -6.91
N LYS A 275 -9.55 16.98 -7.14
CA LYS A 275 -9.57 17.66 -8.44
C LYS A 275 -8.70 17.03 -9.50
N HIS A 276 -7.60 16.40 -9.09
CA HIS A 276 -6.65 15.79 -10.02
C HIS A 276 -6.41 14.32 -9.70
N VAL A 277 -6.01 13.60 -10.73
CA VAL A 277 -5.53 12.22 -10.63
C VAL A 277 -4.13 12.18 -11.23
N LEU A 278 -3.18 11.67 -10.45
CA LEU A 278 -1.79 11.48 -10.87
C LEU A 278 -1.55 10.01 -11.21
N VAL A 279 -0.87 9.76 -12.33
CA VAL A 279 -0.53 8.40 -12.79
C VAL A 279 0.96 8.33 -13.06
N SER A 280 1.66 7.43 -12.37
CA SER A 280 3.10 7.16 -12.59
C SER A 280 3.29 6.10 -13.68
N LEU A 281 4.36 6.25 -14.47
CA LEU A 281 4.68 5.36 -15.59
C LEU A 281 6.04 4.70 -15.40
N LEU A 282 6.09 3.37 -15.38
CA LEU A 282 7.38 2.63 -15.40
C LEU A 282 8.11 2.78 -16.74
N GLY A 283 7.37 2.92 -17.83
CA GLY A 283 7.92 2.92 -19.19
C GLY A 283 8.35 4.29 -19.73
N GLY A 284 8.27 5.35 -18.97
CA GLY A 284 8.56 6.70 -19.46
C GLY A 284 9.03 7.66 -18.37
N PRO A 285 9.40 8.90 -18.76
CA PRO A 285 9.86 9.89 -17.81
C PRO A 285 8.74 10.72 -17.17
N ASP A 286 7.49 10.49 -17.56
CA ASP A 286 6.39 11.41 -17.25
C ASP A 286 5.53 10.91 -16.10
N LEU A 287 5.13 11.85 -15.25
CA LEU A 287 3.93 11.76 -14.41
C LEU A 287 2.77 12.34 -15.20
N VAL A 288 1.69 11.57 -15.37
CA VAL A 288 0.49 12.01 -16.08
C VAL A 288 -0.50 12.59 -15.09
N VAL A 289 -1.05 13.77 -15.38
CA VAL A 289 -2.05 14.43 -14.54
C VAL A 289 -3.34 14.57 -15.33
N LEU A 290 -4.43 14.09 -14.73
CA LEU A 290 -5.79 14.23 -15.25
C LEU A 290 -6.59 15.20 -14.36
N ASP A 291 -7.49 15.94 -14.96
CA ASP A 291 -8.59 16.59 -14.27
C ASP A 291 -9.68 15.57 -13.98
N ALA A 292 -10.04 15.40 -12.71
CA ALA A 292 -10.96 14.36 -12.29
C ALA A 292 -12.40 14.59 -12.76
N ALA A 293 -12.83 15.85 -12.90
CA ALA A 293 -14.18 16.20 -13.29
C ALA A 293 -14.41 16.02 -14.80
N THR A 294 -13.47 16.50 -15.62
CA THR A 294 -13.53 16.40 -17.10
C THR A 294 -12.97 15.09 -17.63
N ARG A 295 -12.19 14.36 -16.80
CA ARG A 295 -11.47 13.13 -17.16
C ARG A 295 -10.42 13.33 -18.26
N ALA A 296 -10.02 14.56 -18.52
CA ALA A 296 -9.04 14.89 -19.52
C ALA A 296 -7.62 14.82 -18.96
N VAL A 297 -6.65 14.35 -19.76
CA VAL A 297 -5.22 14.53 -19.46
C VAL A 297 -4.90 16.00 -19.64
N ILE A 298 -4.51 16.68 -18.56
CA ILE A 298 -4.20 18.12 -18.56
C ILE A 298 -2.69 18.41 -18.56
N LYS A 299 -1.88 17.44 -18.13
CA LYS A 299 -0.42 17.61 -18.09
C LYS A 299 0.31 16.28 -18.18
N ARG A 300 1.47 16.31 -18.85
CA ARG A 300 2.53 15.31 -18.73
C ARG A 300 3.76 16.01 -18.20
N LEU A 301 4.22 15.60 -17.02
CA LEU A 301 5.28 16.25 -16.30
C LEU A 301 6.51 15.34 -16.28
N PRO A 302 7.61 15.71 -16.94
CA PRO A 302 8.84 14.93 -16.87
C PRO A 302 9.42 15.03 -15.46
N ILE A 303 9.47 13.88 -14.75
CA ILE A 303 9.92 13.80 -13.37
C ILE A 303 11.10 12.86 -13.16
N GLY A 304 11.44 12.04 -14.15
CA GLY A 304 12.45 10.97 -14.07
C GLY A 304 11.91 9.65 -14.56
N HIS A 305 12.78 8.65 -14.70
CA HIS A 305 12.42 7.37 -15.29
C HIS A 305 11.84 6.39 -14.27
N GLY A 306 11.02 5.45 -14.73
CA GLY A 306 10.52 4.34 -13.95
C GLY A 306 9.76 4.78 -12.70
N ALA A 307 8.88 5.77 -12.88
CA ALA A 307 8.07 6.29 -11.78
C ALA A 307 7.16 5.19 -11.23
N ALA A 308 7.35 4.84 -9.95
CA ALA A 308 6.62 3.80 -9.21
C ALA A 308 5.67 4.43 -8.18
N GLY A 309 5.95 4.29 -6.89
CA GLY A 309 5.11 4.78 -5.81
C GLY A 309 4.72 6.25 -5.92
N ILE A 310 3.45 6.56 -5.65
CA ILE A 310 2.92 7.93 -5.52
C ILE A 310 2.32 8.09 -4.14
N LEU A 311 2.66 9.18 -3.46
CA LEU A 311 2.09 9.55 -2.17
C LEU A 311 1.71 11.02 -2.17
N MET A 312 0.48 11.32 -1.74
CA MET A 312 0.05 12.69 -1.51
C MET A 312 0.40 13.14 -0.10
N GLU A 313 0.90 14.38 0.04
CA GLU A 313 1.00 14.99 1.36
C GLU A 313 -0.40 15.25 1.93
N PRO A 314 -0.65 14.98 3.24
CA PRO A 314 -1.99 15.10 3.82
C PRO A 314 -2.61 16.49 3.71
N ASP A 315 -1.78 17.54 3.65
CA ASP A 315 -2.26 18.93 3.49
C ASP A 315 -2.59 19.31 2.04
N GLY A 316 -2.37 18.38 1.09
CA GLY A 316 -2.67 18.55 -0.33
C GLY A 316 -1.76 19.50 -1.10
N LYS A 317 -0.62 19.91 -0.54
CA LYS A 317 0.29 20.83 -1.22
C LYS A 317 1.29 20.13 -2.14
N ARG A 318 1.77 18.96 -1.74
CA ARG A 318 2.82 18.22 -2.47
C ARG A 318 2.41 16.78 -2.74
N ALA A 319 2.97 16.23 -3.80
CA ALA A 319 3.03 14.79 -4.01
C ALA A 319 4.49 14.36 -4.08
N PHE A 320 4.73 13.10 -3.71
CA PHE A 320 6.03 12.44 -3.75
C PHE A 320 5.94 11.26 -4.70
N VAL A 321 6.89 11.14 -5.62
CA VAL A 321 6.88 10.08 -6.63
C VAL A 321 8.26 9.40 -6.68
N ALA A 322 8.30 8.11 -6.43
CA ALA A 322 9.53 7.33 -6.49
C ALA A 322 9.96 7.12 -7.96
N CYS A 323 11.13 7.65 -8.33
CA CYS A 323 11.76 7.43 -9.63
C CYS A 323 12.83 6.34 -9.46
N THR A 324 12.39 5.08 -9.59
CA THR A 324 13.13 3.90 -9.11
C THR A 324 14.53 3.78 -9.73
N PRO A 325 14.74 3.74 -11.06
CA PRO A 325 16.09 3.61 -11.61
C PRO A 325 16.94 4.87 -11.49
N ASP A 326 16.32 6.01 -11.23
CA ASP A 326 17.02 7.29 -11.09
C ASP A 326 17.47 7.56 -9.62
N ASN A 327 17.11 6.70 -8.67
CA ASN A 327 17.51 6.72 -7.27
C ASN A 327 17.11 7.99 -6.50
N TYR A 328 15.95 8.55 -6.78
CA TYR A 328 15.38 9.66 -6.00
C TYR A 328 13.86 9.61 -5.93
N VAL A 329 13.31 10.33 -4.98
CA VAL A 329 11.88 10.64 -4.91
C VAL A 329 11.68 12.07 -5.43
N ALA A 330 10.88 12.24 -6.49
CA ALA A 330 10.51 13.53 -7.02
C ALA A 330 9.49 14.21 -6.10
N VAL A 331 9.65 15.51 -5.87
CA VAL A 331 8.72 16.36 -5.10
C VAL A 331 7.94 17.24 -6.08
N ILE A 332 6.62 17.10 -6.06
CA ILE A 332 5.71 17.77 -6.97
C ILE A 332 4.87 18.78 -6.18
N ASP A 333 4.88 20.02 -6.59
CA ASP A 333 3.93 21.02 -6.11
C ASP A 333 2.59 20.81 -6.81
N LEU A 334 1.53 20.54 -6.03
CA LEU A 334 0.20 20.22 -6.57
C LEU A 334 -0.59 21.44 -7.03
N MET A 335 -0.22 22.65 -6.62
CA MET A 335 -0.88 23.87 -7.07
C MET A 335 -0.38 24.29 -8.47
N THR A 336 0.93 24.18 -8.70
CA THR A 336 1.56 24.57 -9.97
C THR A 336 1.73 23.40 -10.94
N LEU A 337 1.59 22.16 -10.43
CA LEU A 337 1.87 20.92 -11.12
C LEU A 337 3.29 20.93 -11.70
N THR A 338 4.28 21.26 -10.88
CA THR A 338 5.69 21.29 -11.26
C THR A 338 6.54 20.51 -10.28
N MET A 339 7.63 19.92 -10.77
CA MET A 339 8.64 19.31 -9.91
C MET A 339 9.47 20.41 -9.23
N THR A 340 9.55 20.37 -7.90
CA THR A 340 10.22 21.39 -7.08
C THR A 340 11.46 20.90 -6.37
N GLY A 341 11.66 19.58 -6.30
CA GLY A 341 12.81 19.02 -5.58
C GLY A 341 12.97 17.52 -5.80
N LYS A 342 14.03 16.98 -5.20
CA LYS A 342 14.37 15.57 -5.16
C LYS A 342 14.79 15.18 -3.75
N ILE A 343 14.48 13.95 -3.34
CA ILE A 343 14.93 13.36 -2.08
C ILE A 343 15.80 12.15 -2.41
N ASP A 344 17.03 12.14 -1.91
CA ASP A 344 17.89 10.96 -1.92
C ASP A 344 17.63 10.15 -0.64
N ALA A 345 16.81 9.12 -0.75
CA ALA A 345 16.45 8.25 0.37
C ALA A 345 17.09 6.86 0.27
N GLY A 346 17.85 6.60 -0.79
CA GLY A 346 18.50 5.31 -1.08
C GLY A 346 18.25 4.83 -2.50
N GLY A 347 18.91 3.74 -2.89
CA GLY A 347 18.85 3.20 -4.24
C GLY A 347 17.53 2.48 -4.55
N ASN A 348 17.04 2.65 -5.77
CA ASN A 348 15.78 2.07 -6.25
C ASN A 348 14.60 2.33 -5.29
N PRO A 349 14.20 3.60 -5.04
CA PRO A 349 13.03 3.90 -4.20
C PRO A 349 11.76 3.33 -4.84
N ASP A 350 10.80 2.88 -3.98
CA ASP A 350 9.53 2.28 -4.44
C ASP A 350 8.35 2.71 -3.56
N GLY A 351 7.93 1.89 -2.60
CA GLY A 351 6.80 2.20 -1.72
C GLY A 351 7.03 3.43 -0.86
N LEU A 352 5.98 4.23 -0.72
CA LEU A 352 5.96 5.48 0.04
C LEU A 352 4.78 5.50 1.01
N ALA A 353 4.96 6.02 2.23
CA ALA A 353 3.86 6.21 3.18
C ALA A 353 4.04 7.46 4.05
N TRP A 354 2.95 7.92 4.66
CA TRP A 354 2.97 8.87 5.75
C TRP A 354 2.85 8.16 7.10
N ALA A 355 3.65 8.61 8.05
CA ALA A 355 3.47 8.31 9.47
C ALA A 355 3.12 9.62 10.20
N VAL A 356 1.98 9.64 10.88
CA VAL A 356 1.55 10.80 11.69
C VAL A 356 1.36 10.31 13.11
N GLN A 357 2.26 10.74 14.00
CA GLN A 357 2.18 10.41 15.43
C GLN A 357 0.99 11.13 16.07
N ARG A 358 0.17 10.37 16.78
CA ARG A 358 -1.03 10.84 17.49
C ARG A 358 -0.96 10.49 18.95
#